data_2cdfee9653755b148193b481b4640085
#
_entry.id   2cdfee9653755b148193b481b4640085
#
_cell.length_a   1.000
_cell.length_b   1.000
_cell.length_c   1.000
_cell.angle_alpha   90.00
_cell.angle_beta   90.00
_cell.angle_gamma   90.00
#
_symmetry.space_group_name_H-M   'P 1'
#
loop_
_entity.id
_entity.type
_entity.pdbx_description
1 polymer ?
#
loop_
_entity_poly.entity_id
_entity_poly.type
_entity_poly.pdbx_seq_one_letter_code
_entity_poly.pdbx_strand_id
1 'polypeptide(L)'
;KEGAIEIDITNAEFSAAGRYLAVCEKNGQKICLISGKEKMYENNIEGNITQISVNRNGYLSVVISNTSYKSVVDVFDRNGKEIFKTNLRTARVVDVSISQDSKYLAIAEVDLSGIIIKSSVQIVSMDLAQTNPDEAFINKYEATTGKLIMKIKYQENNRLICMYNDSIDIFYENENKEFVKYDEKKLAFTTINLNNRIVLIEETSSGEYTSDTYLDIVNPNNNKKKQYITSNVAKALTTSENKIAINFGTELHIVNTNGILIKRYKSNSEINNVVMTDN
;
A
#
# COMPACT_ATOMS: atom_id res chain seq x y z
N LYS A 1 -22.31 -5.58 -19.07
CA LYS A 1 -21.06 -6.37 -19.13
C LYS A 1 -20.26 -5.85 -20.32
N GLU A 2 -19.17 -5.13 -20.09
CA GLU A 2 -18.42 -4.45 -21.16
C GLU A 2 -17.31 -5.33 -21.79
N GLY A 3 -16.99 -6.45 -21.18
CA GLY A 3 -15.98 -7.43 -21.64
C GLY A 3 -15.68 -8.46 -20.57
N ALA A 4 -14.92 -9.47 -20.94
CA ALA A 4 -14.34 -10.47 -20.04
C ALA A 4 -12.94 -10.80 -20.54
N ILE A 5 -11.99 -10.90 -19.62
CA ILE A 5 -10.64 -11.42 -19.87
C ILE A 5 -10.54 -12.72 -19.10
N GLU A 6 -10.23 -13.79 -19.80
CA GLU A 6 -10.03 -15.09 -19.21
C GLU A 6 -8.59 -15.20 -18.70
N ILE A 7 -8.43 -15.52 -17.42
CA ILE A 7 -7.15 -15.77 -16.75
C ILE A 7 -7.26 -17.07 -15.96
N ASP A 8 -6.24 -17.92 -16.10
CA ASP A 8 -6.16 -19.20 -15.38
C ASP A 8 -5.40 -19.00 -14.05
N ILE A 9 -6.05 -18.30 -13.10
CA ILE A 9 -5.52 -18.02 -11.76
C ILE A 9 -6.58 -18.39 -10.74
N THR A 10 -6.21 -19.26 -9.80
CA THR A 10 -7.00 -19.62 -8.63
C THR A 10 -6.52 -18.78 -7.42
N ASN A 11 -7.40 -18.55 -6.43
CA ASN A 11 -7.06 -17.74 -5.24
C ASN A 11 -6.38 -16.41 -5.58
N ALA A 12 -7.04 -15.62 -6.42
CA ALA A 12 -6.48 -14.39 -6.99
C ALA A 12 -6.30 -13.27 -5.95
N GLU A 13 -5.13 -12.60 -6.00
CA GLU A 13 -4.85 -11.34 -5.33
C GLU A 13 -4.63 -10.25 -6.39
N PHE A 14 -4.98 -8.99 -6.06
CA PHE A 14 -5.04 -7.90 -7.03
C PHE A 14 -4.26 -6.69 -6.56
N SER A 15 -3.62 -6.00 -7.52
CA SER A 15 -3.06 -4.66 -7.34
C SER A 15 -3.45 -3.80 -8.54
N ALA A 16 -3.97 -2.59 -8.30
CA ALA A 16 -4.43 -1.70 -9.38
C ALA A 16 -3.81 -0.32 -9.24
N ALA A 17 -3.44 0.27 -10.39
CA ALA A 17 -2.99 1.66 -10.47
C ALA A 17 -3.27 2.24 -11.86
N GLY A 18 -4.04 3.33 -11.93
CA GLY A 18 -4.46 3.94 -13.19
C GLY A 18 -5.25 2.94 -14.04
N ARG A 19 -4.77 2.67 -15.26
CA ARG A 19 -5.38 1.71 -16.19
C ARG A 19 -4.92 0.27 -16.03
N TYR A 20 -3.95 0.02 -15.14
CA TYR A 20 -3.34 -1.29 -14.97
C TYR A 20 -3.94 -2.03 -13.80
N LEU A 21 -4.20 -3.32 -14.02
CA LEU A 21 -4.61 -4.30 -13.01
C LEU A 21 -3.64 -5.47 -13.07
N ALA A 22 -2.90 -5.67 -12.01
CA ALA A 22 -2.11 -6.86 -11.82
C ALA A 22 -2.91 -7.90 -11.03
N VAL A 23 -2.84 -9.14 -11.46
CA VAL A 23 -3.47 -10.29 -10.82
C VAL A 23 -2.41 -11.33 -10.57
N CYS A 24 -2.37 -11.91 -9.38
CA CYS A 24 -1.50 -13.05 -9.10
C CYS A 24 -2.25 -14.17 -8.40
N GLU A 25 -1.68 -15.37 -8.48
CA GLU A 25 -2.09 -16.51 -7.68
C GLU A 25 -1.44 -16.41 -6.30
N LYS A 26 -2.23 -16.15 -5.26
CA LYS A 26 -1.73 -16.05 -3.88
C LYS A 26 -1.14 -17.38 -3.42
N ASN A 27 0.12 -17.38 -2.97
CA ASN A 27 0.93 -18.55 -2.66
C ASN A 27 1.16 -19.50 -3.86
N GLY A 28 0.86 -19.04 -5.07
CA GLY A 28 1.14 -19.73 -6.33
C GLY A 28 2.27 -19.04 -7.10
N GLN A 29 2.31 -19.26 -8.41
CA GLN A 29 3.43 -18.84 -9.26
C GLN A 29 3.00 -17.95 -10.43
N LYS A 30 1.70 -17.79 -10.68
CA LYS A 30 1.22 -17.06 -11.85
C LYS A 30 1.01 -15.59 -11.56
N ILE A 31 1.44 -14.73 -12.48
CA ILE A 31 1.12 -13.30 -12.53
C ILE A 31 0.54 -12.94 -13.90
N CYS A 32 -0.38 -12.00 -13.92
CA CYS A 32 -0.97 -11.45 -15.13
C CYS A 32 -1.07 -9.93 -14.99
N LEU A 33 -0.68 -9.21 -16.02
CA LEU A 33 -0.91 -7.76 -16.12
C LEU A 33 -1.96 -7.48 -17.18
N ILE A 34 -2.95 -6.68 -16.82
CA ILE A 34 -4.06 -6.24 -17.67
C ILE A 34 -4.01 -4.72 -17.78
N SER A 35 -4.28 -4.19 -18.97
CA SER A 35 -4.41 -2.76 -19.22
C SER A 35 -5.73 -2.47 -19.92
N GLY A 36 -6.67 -1.85 -19.21
CA GLY A 36 -8.02 -1.64 -19.75
C GLY A 36 -8.72 -2.97 -20.04
N LYS A 37 -8.89 -3.31 -21.32
CA LYS A 37 -9.53 -4.56 -21.79
C LYS A 37 -8.56 -5.58 -22.37
N GLU A 38 -7.26 -5.35 -22.27
CA GLU A 38 -6.22 -6.17 -22.90
C GLU A 38 -5.34 -6.85 -21.86
N LYS A 39 -5.08 -8.14 -22.03
CA LYS A 39 -4.06 -8.86 -21.30
C LYS A 39 -2.70 -8.51 -21.90
N MET A 40 -1.85 -7.84 -21.13
CA MET A 40 -0.52 -7.42 -21.56
C MET A 40 0.45 -8.59 -21.59
N TYR A 41 0.49 -9.35 -20.49
CA TYR A 41 1.29 -10.57 -20.36
C TYR A 41 0.78 -11.45 -19.23
N GLU A 42 1.24 -12.70 -19.26
CA GLU A 42 1.08 -13.69 -18.19
C GLU A 42 2.41 -14.42 -18.04
N ASN A 43 2.97 -14.43 -16.84
CA ASN A 43 4.26 -15.05 -16.53
C ASN A 43 4.12 -16.04 -15.36
N ASN A 44 5.00 -17.06 -15.37
CA ASN A 44 5.21 -17.93 -14.22
C ASN A 44 6.48 -17.49 -13.48
N ILE A 45 6.36 -17.36 -12.16
CA ILE A 45 7.42 -16.92 -11.25
C ILE A 45 7.96 -18.14 -10.50
N GLU A 46 9.26 -18.18 -10.27
CA GLU A 46 9.89 -19.24 -9.49
C GLU A 46 9.74 -18.95 -7.99
N GLY A 47 8.90 -19.72 -7.30
CA GLY A 47 8.60 -19.59 -5.87
C GLY A 47 7.15 -19.16 -5.60
N ASN A 48 6.82 -18.94 -4.33
CA ASN A 48 5.46 -18.63 -3.91
C ASN A 48 5.25 -17.12 -3.80
N ILE A 49 4.35 -16.56 -4.59
CA ILE A 49 4.01 -15.15 -4.58
C ILE A 49 3.29 -14.81 -3.27
N THR A 50 3.84 -13.83 -2.53
CA THR A 50 3.26 -13.37 -1.26
C THR A 50 2.59 -12.01 -1.39
N GLN A 51 3.03 -11.18 -2.36
CA GLN A 51 2.49 -9.85 -2.56
C GLN A 51 2.83 -9.35 -3.98
N ILE A 52 1.98 -8.49 -4.51
CA ILE A 52 2.22 -7.74 -5.76
C ILE A 52 1.90 -6.26 -5.58
N SER A 53 2.60 -5.40 -6.32
CA SER A 53 2.30 -3.97 -6.38
C SER A 53 2.57 -3.44 -7.79
N VAL A 54 1.55 -2.83 -8.42
CA VAL A 54 1.67 -2.19 -9.74
C VAL A 54 1.64 -0.68 -9.60
N ASN A 55 2.40 0.03 -10.45
CA ASN A 55 2.31 1.48 -10.56
C ASN A 55 1.50 1.93 -11.78
N ARG A 56 1.27 3.24 -11.92
CA ARG A 56 0.47 3.83 -13.02
C ARG A 56 1.06 3.64 -14.42
N ASN A 57 2.33 3.26 -14.52
CA ASN A 57 3.02 3.01 -15.79
C ASN A 57 3.06 1.53 -16.17
N GLY A 58 2.45 0.65 -15.34
CA GLY A 58 2.37 -0.78 -15.58
C GLY A 58 3.63 -1.56 -15.16
N TYR A 59 4.53 -0.94 -14.37
CA TYR A 59 5.62 -1.67 -13.73
C TYR A 59 5.08 -2.46 -12.55
N LEU A 60 5.41 -3.74 -12.47
CA LEU A 60 4.93 -4.67 -11.48
C LEU A 60 6.07 -5.17 -10.60
N SER A 61 5.99 -4.95 -9.30
CA SER A 61 6.84 -5.62 -8.32
C SER A 61 6.12 -6.82 -7.73
N VAL A 62 6.88 -7.91 -7.55
CA VAL A 62 6.41 -9.19 -7.02
C VAL A 62 7.30 -9.59 -5.86
N VAL A 63 6.71 -9.86 -4.71
CA VAL A 63 7.41 -10.39 -3.54
C VAL A 63 7.16 -11.89 -3.49
N ILE A 64 8.25 -12.64 -3.36
CA ILE A 64 8.26 -14.09 -3.45
C ILE A 64 8.92 -14.66 -2.20
N SER A 65 8.39 -15.75 -1.69
CA SER A 65 9.07 -16.61 -0.73
C SER A 65 9.53 -17.90 -1.41
N ASN A 66 10.72 -18.35 -1.10
CA ASN A 66 11.24 -19.63 -1.54
C ASN A 66 12.06 -20.32 -0.44
N THR A 67 12.60 -21.49 -0.73
CA THR A 67 13.35 -22.29 0.25
C THR A 67 14.76 -21.75 0.54
N SER A 68 15.34 -20.98 -0.39
CA SER A 68 16.72 -20.51 -0.31
C SER A 68 16.86 -19.12 0.32
N TYR A 69 15.81 -18.28 0.20
CA TYR A 69 15.81 -16.90 0.67
C TYR A 69 14.56 -16.60 1.48
N LYS A 70 14.66 -15.68 2.46
CA LYS A 70 13.51 -15.23 3.24
C LYS A 70 12.49 -14.47 2.38
N SER A 71 13.00 -13.67 1.45
CA SER A 71 12.19 -13.00 0.43
C SER A 71 13.02 -12.78 -0.84
N VAL A 72 12.34 -12.76 -1.96
CA VAL A 72 12.87 -12.32 -3.26
C VAL A 72 11.96 -11.21 -3.76
N VAL A 73 12.51 -10.17 -4.35
CA VAL A 73 11.75 -9.12 -5.01
C VAL A 73 12.13 -9.12 -6.48
N ASP A 74 11.14 -9.39 -7.33
CA ASP A 74 11.25 -9.29 -8.79
C ASP A 74 10.47 -8.07 -9.28
N VAL A 75 11.00 -7.37 -10.28
CA VAL A 75 10.29 -6.26 -10.93
C VAL A 75 10.24 -6.48 -12.42
N PHE A 76 9.04 -6.34 -12.97
CA PHE A 76 8.74 -6.48 -14.39
C PHE A 76 8.32 -5.13 -14.98
N ASP A 77 8.75 -4.86 -16.21
CA ASP A 77 8.21 -3.74 -16.98
C ASP A 77 6.79 -4.04 -17.50
N ARG A 78 6.16 -3.07 -18.13
CA ARG A 78 4.80 -3.21 -18.69
C ARG A 78 4.66 -4.28 -19.78
N ASN A 79 5.77 -4.79 -20.31
CA ASN A 79 5.79 -5.83 -21.35
C ASN A 79 6.10 -7.21 -20.77
N GLY A 80 6.29 -7.32 -19.46
CA GLY A 80 6.59 -8.57 -18.76
C GLY A 80 8.07 -8.96 -18.77
N LYS A 81 8.96 -8.04 -19.15
CA LYS A 81 10.41 -8.25 -19.04
C LYS A 81 10.85 -8.01 -17.60
N GLU A 82 11.57 -8.97 -17.01
CA GLU A 82 12.25 -8.78 -15.72
C GLU A 82 13.35 -7.73 -15.88
N ILE A 83 13.31 -6.70 -15.05
CA ILE A 83 14.24 -5.55 -15.07
C ILE A 83 15.07 -5.42 -13.80
N PHE A 84 14.63 -6.08 -12.73
CA PHE A 84 15.35 -6.11 -11.46
C PHE A 84 14.96 -7.35 -10.66
N LYS A 85 15.94 -7.95 -9.98
CA LYS A 85 15.75 -9.03 -9.03
C LYS A 85 16.71 -8.90 -7.88
N THR A 86 16.22 -9.08 -6.65
CA THR A 86 17.06 -9.13 -5.46
C THR A 86 16.62 -10.21 -4.49
N ASN A 87 17.60 -10.81 -3.80
CA ASN A 87 17.43 -11.93 -2.89
C ASN A 87 17.79 -11.52 -1.46
N LEU A 88 16.84 -11.55 -0.54
CA LEU A 88 17.05 -11.23 0.86
C LEU A 88 17.19 -12.51 1.70
N ARG A 89 18.35 -12.71 2.32
CA ARG A 89 18.67 -13.93 3.09
C ARG A 89 18.14 -13.87 4.52
N THR A 90 18.21 -12.72 5.16
CA THR A 90 17.92 -12.54 6.61
C THR A 90 16.62 -11.77 6.84
N ALA A 91 16.30 -10.83 5.98
CA ALA A 91 15.13 -9.97 6.11
C ALA A 91 13.91 -10.52 5.34
N ARG A 92 12.73 -10.27 5.89
CA ARG A 92 11.45 -10.47 5.21
C ARG A 92 10.96 -9.14 4.66
N VAL A 93 10.54 -9.16 3.41
CA VAL A 93 9.84 -8.03 2.79
C VAL A 93 8.43 -7.94 3.36
N VAL A 94 8.08 -6.76 3.85
CA VAL A 94 6.75 -6.44 4.39
C VAL A 94 5.90 -5.77 3.31
N ASP A 95 6.50 -4.85 2.53
CA ASP A 95 5.80 -4.13 1.47
C ASP A 95 6.78 -3.60 0.43
N VAL A 96 6.29 -3.36 -0.78
CA VAL A 96 7.04 -2.79 -1.89
C VAL A 96 6.23 -1.73 -2.61
N SER A 97 6.91 -0.68 -3.08
CA SER A 97 6.25 0.37 -3.84
C SER A 97 7.17 0.90 -4.93
N ILE A 98 6.67 0.99 -6.17
CA ILE A 98 7.37 1.63 -7.29
C ILE A 98 6.90 3.08 -7.38
N SER A 99 7.83 4.01 -7.59
CA SER A 99 7.54 5.42 -7.77
C SER A 99 6.64 5.68 -8.99
N GLN A 100 5.94 6.82 -8.99
CA GLN A 100 4.98 7.16 -10.06
C GLN A 100 5.67 7.34 -11.43
N ASP A 101 6.91 7.82 -11.42
CA ASP A 101 7.76 7.98 -12.62
C ASP A 101 8.53 6.71 -13.01
N SER A 102 8.37 5.62 -12.22
CA SER A 102 9.05 4.33 -12.39
C SER A 102 10.58 4.36 -12.24
N LYS A 103 11.14 5.41 -11.62
CA LYS A 103 12.58 5.53 -11.42
C LYS A 103 13.09 4.86 -10.17
N TYR A 104 12.23 4.68 -9.18
CA TYR A 104 12.59 4.15 -7.86
C TYR A 104 11.68 3.01 -7.44
N LEU A 105 12.28 2.01 -6.78
CA LEU A 105 11.60 0.98 -6.02
C LEU A 105 11.96 1.17 -4.54
N ALA A 106 10.98 1.20 -3.68
CA ALA A 106 11.15 1.09 -2.24
C ALA A 106 10.80 -0.32 -1.78
N ILE A 107 11.65 -0.90 -0.93
CA ILE A 107 11.48 -2.21 -0.31
C ILE A 107 11.47 -2.02 1.19
N ALA A 108 10.33 -2.24 1.82
CA ALA A 108 10.20 -2.27 3.28
C ALA A 108 10.53 -3.68 3.79
N GLU A 109 11.46 -3.78 4.71
CA GLU A 109 11.93 -5.05 5.22
C GLU A 109 12.01 -5.10 6.74
N VAL A 110 11.86 -6.29 7.30
CA VAL A 110 12.05 -6.59 8.73
C VAL A 110 13.07 -7.69 8.86
N ASP A 111 14.16 -7.41 9.57
CA ASP A 111 15.18 -8.39 9.93
C ASP A 111 14.87 -8.98 11.31
N LEU A 112 14.65 -10.30 11.33
CA LEU A 112 14.33 -11.11 12.51
C LEU A 112 15.51 -12.00 12.93
N SER A 113 16.69 -11.83 12.35
CA SER A 113 17.85 -12.70 12.61
C SER A 113 18.53 -12.41 13.94
N GLY A 114 18.34 -11.22 14.52
CA GLY A 114 18.89 -10.79 15.80
C GLY A 114 17.90 -10.89 16.95
N ILE A 115 18.37 -10.51 18.16
CA ILE A 115 17.52 -10.40 19.37
C ILE A 115 16.53 -9.23 19.24
N ILE A 116 16.92 -8.18 18.51
CA ILE A 116 16.12 -6.98 18.28
C ILE A 116 15.62 -7.02 16.85
N ILE A 117 14.31 -6.87 16.69
CA ILE A 117 13.69 -6.72 15.39
C ILE A 117 14.09 -5.36 14.80
N LYS A 118 14.60 -5.37 13.56
CA LYS A 118 14.99 -4.16 12.84
C LYS A 118 14.11 -3.99 11.61
N SER A 119 13.52 -2.84 11.50
CA SER A 119 12.80 -2.41 10.29
C SER A 119 13.66 -1.46 9.48
N SER A 120 13.67 -1.60 8.18
CA SER A 120 14.34 -0.68 7.26
C SER A 120 13.62 -0.57 5.93
N VAL A 121 13.92 0.50 5.21
CA VAL A 121 13.45 0.73 3.85
C VAL A 121 14.65 0.92 2.95
N GLN A 122 14.79 0.08 1.94
CA GLN A 122 15.81 0.20 0.91
C GLN A 122 15.23 0.90 -0.32
N ILE A 123 16.00 1.80 -0.90
CA ILE A 123 15.64 2.48 -2.14
C ILE A 123 16.55 1.99 -3.26
N VAL A 124 15.93 1.53 -4.33
CA VAL A 124 16.58 1.02 -5.53
C VAL A 124 16.33 2.01 -6.68
N SER A 125 17.40 2.39 -7.38
CA SER A 125 17.30 3.10 -8.66
C SER A 125 17.02 2.10 -9.78
N MET A 126 15.89 2.24 -10.45
CA MET A 126 15.49 1.34 -11.55
C MET A 126 16.35 1.53 -12.79
N ASP A 127 16.93 2.71 -13.01
CA ASP A 127 17.87 2.97 -14.09
C ASP A 127 19.20 2.27 -13.82
N LEU A 128 19.75 2.37 -12.61
CA LEU A 128 20.96 1.65 -12.22
C LEU A 128 20.75 0.14 -12.17
N ALA A 129 19.58 -0.32 -11.76
CA ALA A 129 19.24 -1.75 -11.75
C ALA A 129 19.42 -2.41 -13.13
N GLN A 130 19.24 -1.66 -14.21
CA GLN A 130 19.39 -2.14 -15.57
C GLN A 130 20.78 -1.89 -16.18
N THR A 131 21.54 -0.91 -15.68
CA THR A 131 22.83 -0.49 -16.24
C THR A 131 24.02 -0.88 -15.37
N ASN A 132 23.89 -0.81 -14.06
CA ASN A 132 24.91 -1.19 -13.07
C ASN A 132 24.22 -1.75 -11.80
N PRO A 133 23.78 -3.02 -11.80
CA PRO A 133 22.99 -3.62 -10.73
C PRO A 133 23.64 -3.57 -9.34
N ASP A 134 24.98 -3.61 -9.27
CA ASP A 134 25.73 -3.56 -8.01
C ASP A 134 25.58 -2.21 -7.28
N GLU A 135 25.30 -1.13 -8.01
CA GLU A 135 25.07 0.21 -7.48
C GLU A 135 23.58 0.59 -7.42
N ALA A 136 22.68 -0.35 -7.72
CA ALA A 136 21.24 -0.07 -7.78
C ALA A 136 20.64 0.35 -6.45
N PHE A 137 21.18 -0.14 -5.32
CA PHE A 137 20.75 0.25 -3.97
C PHE A 137 21.36 1.61 -3.61
N ILE A 138 20.60 2.66 -3.76
CA ILE A 138 21.07 4.05 -3.60
C ILE A 138 20.90 4.60 -2.20
N ASN A 139 19.98 4.05 -1.39
CA ASN A 139 19.75 4.50 -0.02
C ASN A 139 19.14 3.39 0.84
N LYS A 140 19.37 3.48 2.17
CA LYS A 140 18.76 2.65 3.19
C LYS A 140 18.39 3.50 4.40
N TYR A 141 17.13 3.46 4.79
CA TYR A 141 16.61 4.11 6.00
C TYR A 141 16.32 3.05 7.06
N GLU A 142 17.02 3.11 8.18
CA GLU A 142 16.78 2.25 9.31
C GLU A 142 15.83 2.92 10.29
N ALA A 143 14.78 2.23 10.70
CA ALA A 143 13.88 2.69 11.72
C ALA A 143 14.54 2.66 13.11
N THR A 144 14.13 3.57 13.99
CA THR A 144 14.55 3.53 15.40
C THR A 144 14.05 2.25 16.06
N THR A 145 14.77 1.79 17.08
CA THR A 145 14.43 0.58 17.84
C THR A 145 12.98 0.64 18.35
N GLY A 146 12.23 -0.43 18.08
CA GLY A 146 10.82 -0.55 18.47
C GLY A 146 9.80 -0.10 17.41
N LYS A 147 10.24 0.60 16.36
CA LYS A 147 9.38 0.91 15.21
C LYS A 147 9.32 -0.30 14.26
N LEU A 148 8.10 -0.79 14.01
CA LEU A 148 7.83 -1.84 13.03
C LEU A 148 7.18 -1.25 11.79
N ILE A 149 7.84 -1.42 10.63
CA ILE A 149 7.27 -0.98 9.37
C ILE A 149 6.11 -1.90 8.98
N MET A 150 4.99 -1.31 8.57
CA MET A 150 3.77 -2.02 8.21
C MET A 150 3.42 -1.86 6.74
N LYS A 151 3.65 -0.68 6.18
CA LYS A 151 3.28 -0.36 4.80
C LYS A 151 4.08 0.81 4.27
N ILE A 152 4.32 0.80 2.95
CA ILE A 152 4.95 1.91 2.24
C ILE A 152 4.16 2.27 0.98
N LYS A 153 4.22 3.52 0.57
CA LYS A 153 3.64 3.96 -0.70
C LYS A 153 4.36 5.19 -1.23
N TYR A 154 4.82 5.10 -2.47
CA TYR A 154 5.19 6.29 -3.21
C TYR A 154 3.93 7.07 -3.60
N GLN A 155 3.91 8.32 -3.24
CA GLN A 155 2.95 9.32 -3.69
C GLN A 155 3.55 10.18 -4.80
N GLU A 156 2.84 11.22 -5.21
CA GLU A 156 3.34 12.16 -6.21
C GLU A 156 4.67 12.81 -5.78
N ASN A 157 5.47 13.24 -6.76
CA ASN A 157 6.79 13.86 -6.57
C ASN A 157 7.81 12.96 -5.86
N ASN A 158 7.72 11.64 -6.05
CA ASN A 158 8.62 10.65 -5.45
C ASN A 158 8.70 10.71 -3.92
N ARG A 159 7.67 11.24 -3.27
CA ARG A 159 7.54 11.20 -1.82
C ARG A 159 7.15 9.81 -1.39
N LEU A 160 7.97 9.18 -0.55
CA LEU A 160 7.68 7.88 0.02
C LEU A 160 7.06 8.06 1.41
N ILE A 161 5.86 7.55 1.60
CA ILE A 161 5.18 7.48 2.89
C ILE A 161 5.46 6.11 3.49
N CYS A 162 5.97 6.09 4.72
CA CYS A 162 6.24 4.88 5.49
C CYS A 162 5.39 4.87 6.75
N MET A 163 4.53 3.87 6.85
CA MET A 163 3.66 3.65 8.00
C MET A 163 4.32 2.64 8.94
N TYR A 164 4.51 3.05 10.17
CA TYR A 164 4.98 2.22 11.28
C TYR A 164 3.84 1.89 12.25
N ASN A 165 4.12 1.10 13.28
CA ASN A 165 3.14 0.75 14.31
C ASN A 165 2.66 1.96 15.14
N ASP A 166 3.46 3.02 15.28
CA ASP A 166 3.17 4.19 16.13
C ASP A 166 3.22 5.53 15.40
N SER A 167 3.61 5.53 14.12
CA SER A 167 3.84 6.77 13.39
C SER A 167 3.79 6.58 11.88
N ILE A 168 3.72 7.70 11.18
CA ILE A 168 3.94 7.78 9.74
C ILE A 168 5.11 8.72 9.50
N ASP A 169 6.11 8.22 8.79
CA ASP A 169 7.27 8.98 8.37
C ASP A 169 7.19 9.27 6.87
N ILE A 170 7.78 10.38 6.46
CA ILE A 170 7.89 10.80 5.07
C ILE A 170 9.37 10.87 4.70
N PHE A 171 9.72 10.16 3.61
CA PHE A 171 11.04 10.22 2.99
C PHE A 171 10.95 11.01 1.70
N TYR A 172 11.72 12.07 1.61
CA TYR A 172 11.77 12.95 0.45
C TYR A 172 13.15 13.61 0.37
N GLU A 173 13.76 13.64 -0.83
CA GLU A 173 15.06 14.27 -1.09
C GLU A 173 16.17 13.86 -0.09
N ASN A 174 16.27 12.58 0.24
CA ASN A 174 17.20 12.01 1.22
C ASN A 174 16.98 12.41 2.69
N GLU A 175 15.88 13.07 3.00
CA GLU A 175 15.46 13.36 4.36
C GLU A 175 14.38 12.40 4.83
N ASN A 176 14.47 11.98 6.09
CA ASN A 176 13.41 11.28 6.82
C ASN A 176 12.82 12.20 7.86
N LYS A 177 11.50 12.35 7.83
CA LYS A 177 10.77 13.14 8.81
C LYS A 177 9.60 12.35 9.38
N GLU A 178 9.56 12.18 10.70
CA GLU A 178 8.36 11.75 11.39
C GLU A 178 7.27 12.80 11.19
N PHE A 179 6.18 12.39 10.55
CA PHE A 179 5.14 13.31 10.09
C PHE A 179 3.93 13.33 11.01
N VAL A 180 3.46 12.14 11.39
CA VAL A 180 2.30 11.95 12.29
C VAL A 180 2.65 10.87 13.29
N LYS A 181 2.46 11.16 14.59
CA LYS A 181 2.36 10.15 15.65
C LYS A 181 0.91 9.82 15.92
N TYR A 182 0.64 8.59 16.26
CA TYR A 182 -0.67 8.13 16.70
C TYR A 182 -0.55 7.12 17.83
N ASP A 183 -1.62 7.00 18.61
CA ASP A 183 -1.73 5.95 19.62
C ASP A 183 -2.26 4.68 18.96
N GLU A 184 -1.44 3.64 18.85
CA GLU A 184 -1.82 2.36 18.23
C GLU A 184 -3.08 1.72 18.86
N LYS A 185 -3.36 2.03 20.14
CA LYS A 185 -4.54 1.53 20.84
C LYS A 185 -5.84 2.23 20.44
N LYS A 186 -5.74 3.43 19.85
CA LYS A 186 -6.89 4.22 19.38
C LYS A 186 -7.06 4.15 17.87
N LEU A 187 -6.00 3.80 17.15
CA LEU A 187 -6.03 3.71 15.69
C LEU A 187 -6.83 2.48 15.27
N ALA A 188 -8.03 2.70 14.72
CA ALA A 188 -8.88 1.64 14.18
C ALA A 188 -8.48 1.29 12.75
N PHE A 189 -8.33 2.31 11.89
CA PHE A 189 -7.98 2.14 10.48
C PHE A 189 -7.06 3.26 10.00
N THR A 190 -6.24 2.94 9.01
CA THR A 190 -5.43 3.94 8.31
C THR A 190 -5.23 3.55 6.85
N THR A 191 -5.07 4.55 6.00
CA THR A 191 -4.64 4.35 4.63
C THR A 191 -3.72 5.47 4.15
N ILE A 192 -2.70 5.07 3.43
CA ILE A 192 -1.75 5.92 2.72
C ILE A 192 -1.94 5.82 1.20
N ASN A 193 -3.00 5.14 0.76
CA ASN A 193 -3.29 4.90 -0.66
C ASN A 193 -3.97 6.09 -1.35
N LEU A 194 -4.57 7.00 -0.59
CA LEU A 194 -5.23 8.18 -1.14
C LEU A 194 -4.17 9.18 -1.65
N ASN A 195 -4.33 9.65 -2.88
CA ASN A 195 -3.39 10.59 -3.49
C ASN A 195 -3.21 11.83 -2.63
N ASN A 196 -1.93 12.14 -2.30
CA ASN A 196 -1.53 13.30 -1.50
C ASN A 196 -2.31 13.47 -0.19
N ARG A 197 -2.79 12.39 0.41
CA ARG A 197 -3.46 12.39 1.71
C ARG A 197 -3.10 11.15 2.50
N ILE A 198 -3.04 11.33 3.81
CA ILE A 198 -2.97 10.27 4.81
C ILE A 198 -4.30 10.31 5.55
N VAL A 199 -4.92 9.17 5.70
CA VAL A 199 -6.22 9.04 6.38
C VAL A 199 -6.04 8.15 7.60
N LEU A 200 -6.46 8.66 8.74
CA LEU A 200 -6.44 7.97 10.03
C LEU A 200 -7.85 7.93 10.58
N ILE A 201 -8.28 6.78 11.06
CA ILE A 201 -9.50 6.65 11.87
C ILE A 201 -9.10 6.27 13.28
N GLU A 202 -9.34 7.16 14.20
CA GLU A 202 -9.16 6.94 15.64
C GLU A 202 -10.52 6.78 16.32
N GLU A 203 -10.60 5.86 17.27
CA GLU A 203 -11.78 5.63 18.08
C GLU A 203 -11.48 5.95 19.54
N THR A 204 -12.38 6.68 20.19
CA THR A 204 -12.28 7.01 21.61
C THR A 204 -13.57 6.61 22.31
N SER A 205 -13.43 5.94 23.45
CA SER A 205 -14.59 5.66 24.30
C SER A 205 -15.09 6.98 24.92
N SER A 206 -16.29 7.38 24.60
CA SER A 206 -16.94 8.57 25.14
C SER A 206 -17.90 8.25 26.32
N GLY A 207 -17.97 6.98 26.73
CA GLY A 207 -18.81 6.46 27.82
C GLY A 207 -18.80 4.94 27.85
N GLU A 208 -19.62 4.35 28.76
CA GLU A 208 -19.70 2.88 28.88
C GLU A 208 -20.20 2.17 27.60
N TYR A 209 -20.93 2.88 26.73
CA TYR A 209 -21.59 2.31 25.54
C TYR A 209 -21.48 3.17 24.28
N THR A 210 -20.71 4.25 24.32
CA THR A 210 -20.54 5.16 23.18
C THR A 210 -19.06 5.34 22.84
N SER A 211 -18.73 5.27 21.57
CA SER A 211 -17.43 5.65 21.06
C SER A 211 -17.58 6.65 19.92
N ASP A 212 -16.73 7.65 19.91
CA ASP A 212 -16.65 8.60 18.82
C ASP A 212 -15.55 8.17 17.85
N THR A 213 -15.87 8.20 16.57
CA THR A 213 -14.93 7.95 15.48
C THR A 213 -14.46 9.29 14.88
N TYR A 214 -13.17 9.51 14.89
CA TYR A 214 -12.49 10.67 14.32
C TYR A 214 -11.79 10.24 13.04
N LEU A 215 -12.29 10.70 11.90
CA LEU A 215 -11.61 10.56 10.63
C LEU A 215 -10.71 11.79 10.40
N ASP A 216 -9.43 11.61 10.49
CA ASP A 216 -8.42 12.63 10.20
C ASP A 216 -7.87 12.46 8.78
N ILE A 217 -7.90 13.54 8.02
CA ILE A 217 -7.39 13.61 6.65
C ILE A 217 -6.26 14.62 6.63
N VAL A 218 -5.03 14.13 6.54
CA VAL A 218 -3.82 14.94 6.64
C VAL A 218 -3.18 15.10 5.28
N ASN A 219 -2.83 16.34 4.93
CA ASN A 219 -2.09 16.65 3.72
C ASN A 219 -0.58 16.65 4.00
N PRO A 220 0.20 15.70 3.45
CA PRO A 220 1.63 15.59 3.72
C PRO A 220 2.46 16.76 3.16
N ASN A 221 1.90 17.58 2.26
CA ASN A 221 2.61 18.72 1.69
C ASN A 221 2.64 19.96 2.60
N ASN A 222 1.64 20.13 3.47
CA ASN A 222 1.47 21.37 4.24
C ASN A 222 0.96 21.15 5.66
N ASN A 223 0.94 19.92 6.16
CA ASN A 223 0.44 19.50 7.48
C ASN A 223 -1.01 19.95 7.79
N LYS A 224 -1.78 20.33 6.77
CA LYS A 224 -3.18 20.70 7.00
C LYS A 224 -3.98 19.46 7.27
N LYS A 225 -4.68 19.46 8.40
CA LYS A 225 -5.60 18.41 8.84
C LYS A 225 -7.02 18.85 8.59
N LYS A 226 -7.83 17.94 8.06
CA LYS A 226 -9.29 18.03 7.99
C LYS A 226 -9.87 16.88 8.79
N GLN A 227 -11.03 17.08 9.39
CA GLN A 227 -11.62 16.09 10.28
C GLN A 227 -13.12 15.89 9.98
N TYR A 228 -13.55 14.63 10.04
CA TYR A 228 -14.95 14.25 10.09
C TYR A 228 -15.19 13.43 11.36
N ILE A 229 -16.24 13.74 12.12
CA ILE A 229 -16.55 13.10 13.40
C ILE A 229 -17.94 12.47 13.33
N THR A 230 -18.07 11.28 13.90
CA THR A 230 -19.34 10.57 14.04
C THR A 230 -19.32 9.68 15.29
N SER A 231 -20.49 9.37 15.84
CA SER A 231 -20.65 8.45 16.96
C SER A 231 -20.79 6.98 16.56
N ASN A 232 -20.61 6.65 15.27
CA ASN A 232 -20.65 5.27 14.79
C ASN A 232 -19.26 4.64 14.85
N VAL A 233 -19.17 3.37 15.19
CA VAL A 233 -17.91 2.60 15.20
C VAL A 233 -17.56 2.15 13.77
N ALA A 234 -16.37 2.46 13.30
CA ALA A 234 -15.91 2.07 11.96
C ALA A 234 -15.62 0.57 11.90
N LYS A 235 -16.03 -0.09 10.81
CA LYS A 235 -15.76 -1.51 10.54
C LYS A 235 -14.81 -1.72 9.37
N ALA A 236 -14.78 -0.78 8.43
CA ALA A 236 -13.86 -0.82 7.29
C ALA A 236 -13.67 0.58 6.69
N LEU A 237 -12.56 0.74 6.02
CA LEU A 237 -12.16 1.96 5.32
C LEU A 237 -11.74 1.62 3.89
N THR A 238 -12.25 2.33 2.89
CA THR A 238 -11.76 2.29 1.53
C THR A 238 -11.69 3.69 0.93
N THR A 239 -10.83 3.89 -0.03
CA THR A 239 -10.60 5.19 -0.66
C THR A 239 -10.54 5.08 -2.18
N SER A 240 -10.94 6.15 -2.84
CA SER A 240 -10.80 6.36 -4.26
C SER A 240 -10.49 7.83 -4.49
N GLU A 241 -9.57 8.16 -5.38
CA GLU A 241 -9.01 9.48 -5.71
C GLU A 241 -9.26 10.65 -4.72
N ASN A 242 -10.52 11.08 -4.55
CA ASN A 242 -10.90 12.22 -3.71
C ASN A 242 -12.01 11.89 -2.70
N LYS A 243 -12.33 10.61 -2.54
CA LYS A 243 -13.42 10.15 -1.68
C LYS A 243 -12.93 9.09 -0.70
N ILE A 244 -13.52 9.10 0.46
CA ILE A 244 -13.25 8.17 1.55
C ILE A 244 -14.60 7.55 1.91
N ALA A 245 -14.67 6.22 1.85
CA ALA A 245 -15.86 5.47 2.29
C ALA A 245 -15.55 4.79 3.61
N ILE A 246 -16.40 5.03 4.60
CA ILE A 246 -16.32 4.43 5.94
C ILE A 246 -17.55 3.55 6.11
N ASN A 247 -17.31 2.25 6.30
CA ASN A 247 -18.36 1.30 6.59
C ASN A 247 -18.57 1.18 8.11
N PHE A 248 -19.79 1.37 8.56
CA PHE A 248 -20.23 1.23 9.95
C PHE A 248 -21.15 0.01 10.16
N GLY A 249 -21.10 -0.97 9.28
CA GLY A 249 -21.95 -2.15 9.29
C GLY A 249 -23.22 -1.94 8.44
N THR A 250 -24.27 -1.37 8.99
CA THR A 250 -25.50 -1.07 8.24
C THR A 250 -25.55 0.34 7.65
N GLU A 251 -24.54 1.16 7.92
CA GLU A 251 -24.40 2.50 7.33
C GLU A 251 -23.06 2.62 6.60
N LEU A 252 -23.05 3.35 5.48
CA LEU A 252 -21.88 3.73 4.74
C LEU A 252 -21.85 5.24 4.57
N HIS A 253 -20.78 5.88 5.05
CA HIS A 253 -20.55 7.31 4.86
C HIS A 253 -19.50 7.55 3.78
N ILE A 254 -19.82 8.41 2.82
CA ILE A 254 -18.88 8.90 1.82
C ILE A 254 -18.48 10.33 2.20
N VAL A 255 -17.21 10.51 2.48
CA VAL A 255 -16.60 11.79 2.89
C VAL A 255 -15.59 12.22 1.83
N ASN A 256 -15.52 13.51 1.54
CA ASN A 256 -14.48 14.04 0.65
C ASN A 256 -13.17 14.34 1.41
N THR A 257 -12.11 14.69 0.67
CA THR A 257 -10.80 15.03 1.25
C THR A 257 -10.78 16.32 2.08
N ASN A 258 -11.88 17.06 2.14
CA ASN A 258 -12.06 18.21 3.03
C ASN A 258 -12.78 17.85 4.35
N GLY A 259 -13.10 16.58 4.60
CA GLY A 259 -13.80 16.14 5.78
C GLY A 259 -15.32 16.40 5.71
N ILE A 260 -15.87 16.62 4.53
CA ILE A 260 -17.30 16.91 4.35
C ILE A 260 -18.00 15.62 3.95
N LEU A 261 -19.06 15.27 4.69
CA LEU A 261 -19.94 14.16 4.34
C LEU A 261 -20.67 14.48 3.04
N ILE A 262 -20.42 13.68 1.98
CA ILE A 262 -21.06 13.81 0.68
C ILE A 262 -22.39 13.03 0.67
N LYS A 263 -22.34 11.80 1.18
CA LYS A 263 -23.49 10.89 1.12
C LYS A 263 -23.46 9.88 2.25
N ARG A 264 -24.67 9.52 2.70
CA ARG A 264 -24.92 8.45 3.66
C ARG A 264 -25.85 7.43 3.02
N TYR A 265 -25.45 6.18 3.07
CA TYR A 265 -26.29 5.06 2.66
C TYR A 265 -26.67 4.26 3.89
N LYS A 266 -27.93 3.80 3.94
CA LYS A 266 -28.41 2.87 4.94
C LYS A 266 -28.79 1.57 4.27
N SER A 267 -28.41 0.45 4.86
CA SER A 267 -28.73 -0.89 4.43
C SER A 267 -29.56 -1.59 5.50
N ASN A 268 -30.47 -2.45 5.08
CA ASN A 268 -31.23 -3.31 5.99
C ASN A 268 -30.42 -4.55 6.44
N SER A 269 -29.27 -4.80 5.80
CA SER A 269 -28.33 -5.86 6.14
C SER A 269 -26.92 -5.31 6.30
N GLU A 270 -26.06 -6.07 6.95
CA GLU A 270 -24.65 -5.71 7.12
C GLU A 270 -23.93 -5.60 5.77
N ILE A 271 -23.16 -4.52 5.61
CA ILE A 271 -22.34 -4.26 4.44
C ILE A 271 -20.99 -4.93 4.66
N ASN A 272 -20.72 -6.00 3.95
CA ASN A 272 -19.48 -6.78 4.15
C ASN A 272 -18.28 -6.16 3.43
N ASN A 273 -18.48 -5.69 2.19
CA ASN A 273 -17.41 -5.12 1.38
C ASN A 273 -17.87 -3.86 0.65
N VAL A 274 -16.95 -2.91 0.49
CA VAL A 274 -17.14 -1.69 -0.26
C VAL A 274 -15.98 -1.54 -1.23
N VAL A 275 -16.30 -1.37 -2.51
CA VAL A 275 -15.33 -1.01 -3.54
C VAL A 275 -15.73 0.34 -4.11
N MET A 276 -14.77 1.23 -4.21
CA MET A 276 -14.96 2.55 -4.81
C MET A 276 -14.28 2.60 -6.17
N THR A 277 -14.95 3.20 -7.12
CA THR A 277 -14.41 3.51 -8.43
C THR A 277 -14.25 5.01 -8.60
N ASP A 278 -13.37 5.43 -9.48
CA ASP A 278 -13.01 6.84 -9.73
C ASP A 278 -13.95 7.55 -10.72
N ASN A 279 -15.22 7.14 -10.80
CA ASN A 279 -16.24 7.77 -11.66
C ASN A 279 -16.91 8.96 -10.97
#